data_dc45feced38da6ca3f37ce6faf58e4a0
#
_entry.id   dc45feced38da6ca3f37ce6faf58e4a0
#
_cell.length_a   1.000
_cell.length_b   1.000
_cell.length_c   1.000
_cell.angle_alpha   90.00
_cell.angle_beta   90.00
_cell.angle_gamma   90.00
#
_symmetry.space_group_name_H-M   'P 1'
#
loop_
_entity.id
_entity.type
_entity.pdbx_description
1 polymer ?
#
loop_
_entity_poly.entity_id
_entity_poly.type
_entity_poly.pdbx_seq_one_letter_code
_entity_poly.pdbx_strand_id
1 'polypeptide(L)'
;MELESYFEFSGSDDIRIRGTRVGVEYVLSAYREGASPEKIVLRYPTLSLEQVHAAITYYLRNRAEMDAYLRRWIDNGEAAWQEQQRNPSAFVRDLRKRLEERCHALQTAGARPGLTPAE
;
A
#
# COMPACT_ATOMS: atom_id res chain seq x y z
N MET A 1 14.15 -24.66 -10.72
CA MET A 1 13.20 -23.91 -9.89
C MET A 1 12.53 -22.84 -10.76
N GLU A 2 11.23 -22.78 -10.70
CA GLU A 2 10.49 -21.78 -11.49
C GLU A 2 10.11 -20.61 -10.61
N LEU A 3 10.43 -19.40 -11.06
CA LEU A 3 10.09 -18.20 -10.31
C LEU A 3 8.59 -18.03 -10.15
N GLU A 4 7.84 -18.44 -11.16
CA GLU A 4 6.39 -18.33 -11.14
C GLU A 4 5.76 -19.11 -10.00
N SER A 5 6.44 -20.12 -9.49
CA SER A 5 5.89 -20.92 -8.39
C SER A 5 5.83 -20.14 -7.08
N TYR A 6 6.51 -19.01 -6.98
CA TYR A 6 6.45 -18.16 -5.80
C TYR A 6 5.21 -17.27 -5.78
N PHE A 7 4.44 -17.26 -6.84
CA PHE A 7 3.33 -16.32 -6.98
C PHE A 7 2.01 -17.01 -7.26
N GLU A 8 0.93 -16.34 -6.90
CA GLU A 8 -0.43 -16.73 -7.28
C GLU A 8 -0.97 -15.64 -8.21
N PHE A 9 -1.29 -16.05 -9.42
CA PHE A 9 -1.82 -15.13 -10.43
C PHE A 9 -3.34 -15.25 -10.47
N SER A 10 -4.01 -14.22 -9.97
CA SER A 10 -5.48 -14.18 -9.94
C SER A 10 -5.99 -13.17 -10.96
N GLY A 11 -5.63 -13.38 -12.21
CA GLY A 11 -5.97 -12.44 -13.27
C GLY A 11 -4.78 -11.56 -13.61
N SER A 12 -4.99 -10.63 -14.54
CA SER A 12 -3.90 -9.80 -15.04
C SER A 12 -3.49 -8.70 -14.05
N ASP A 13 -4.36 -8.39 -13.08
CA ASP A 13 -4.12 -7.27 -12.18
C ASP A 13 -4.02 -7.69 -10.72
N ASP A 14 -3.79 -8.97 -10.46
CA ASP A 14 -3.68 -9.45 -9.09
C ASP A 14 -2.64 -10.57 -9.01
N ILE A 15 -1.44 -10.19 -8.67
CA ILE A 15 -0.33 -11.12 -8.48
C ILE A 15 0.09 -11.04 -7.02
N ARG A 16 -0.04 -12.15 -6.31
CA ARG A 16 0.32 -12.21 -4.89
C ARG A 16 1.45 -13.19 -4.67
N ILE A 17 2.16 -12.99 -3.58
CA ILE A 17 3.19 -13.93 -3.17
C ILE A 17 2.50 -15.12 -2.52
N ARG A 18 2.77 -16.32 -3.05
CA ARG A 18 2.08 -17.54 -2.66
C ARG A 18 2.16 -17.75 -1.15
N GLY A 19 1.02 -18.12 -0.58
CA GLY A 19 0.94 -18.36 0.85
C GLY A 19 0.77 -17.13 1.70
N THR A 20 0.70 -15.95 1.08
CA THR A 20 0.50 -14.69 1.81
C THR A 20 -0.59 -13.88 1.15
N ARG A 21 -0.97 -12.80 1.80
CA ARG A 21 -1.92 -11.84 1.23
C ARG A 21 -1.20 -10.64 0.64
N VAL A 22 0.13 -10.68 0.60
CA VAL A 22 0.91 -9.55 0.12
C VAL A 22 0.97 -9.59 -1.39
N GLY A 23 0.50 -8.53 -2.02
CA GLY A 23 0.60 -8.37 -3.46
C GLY A 23 2.04 -8.07 -3.84
N VAL A 24 2.45 -8.55 -5.02
CA VAL A 24 3.82 -8.32 -5.48
C VAL A 24 4.10 -6.84 -5.65
N GLU A 25 3.07 -6.03 -5.90
CA GLU A 25 3.22 -4.59 -6.09
C GLU A 25 3.81 -3.90 -4.86
N TYR A 26 3.51 -4.40 -3.66
CA TYR A 26 4.05 -3.81 -2.44
C TYR A 26 5.56 -4.03 -2.34
N VAL A 27 6.00 -5.24 -2.68
CA VAL A 27 7.42 -5.57 -2.66
C VAL A 27 8.17 -4.77 -3.71
N LEU A 28 7.63 -4.72 -4.92
CA LEU A 28 8.30 -4.05 -6.02
C LEU A 28 8.31 -2.54 -5.86
N SER A 29 7.25 -1.96 -5.29
CA SER A 29 7.24 -0.53 -5.00
C SER A 29 8.32 -0.17 -4.00
N ALA A 30 8.47 -0.97 -2.94
CA ALA A 30 9.52 -0.74 -1.95
C ALA A 30 10.90 -0.87 -2.59
N TYR A 31 11.08 -1.88 -3.45
CA TYR A 31 12.34 -2.07 -4.16
C TYR A 31 12.68 -0.87 -5.03
N ARG A 32 11.69 -0.35 -5.75
CA ARG A 32 11.90 0.81 -6.63
C ARG A 32 12.21 2.08 -5.85
N GLU A 33 11.79 2.15 -4.60
CA GLU A 33 12.12 3.26 -3.71
C GLU A 33 13.51 3.13 -3.10
N GLY A 34 14.18 2.03 -3.35
CA GLY A 34 15.54 1.81 -2.88
C GLY A 34 15.66 0.93 -1.64
N ALA A 35 14.58 0.30 -1.20
CA ALA A 35 14.65 -0.58 -0.05
C ALA A 35 15.39 -1.86 -0.38
N SER A 36 16.24 -2.32 0.54
CA SER A 36 16.91 -3.60 0.39
C SER A 36 15.94 -4.74 0.67
N PRO A 37 16.22 -5.96 0.20
CA PRO A 37 15.36 -7.10 0.52
C PRO A 37 15.18 -7.30 2.02
N GLU A 38 16.22 -7.08 2.80
CA GLU A 38 16.12 -7.20 4.26
C GLU A 38 15.16 -6.19 4.83
N LYS A 39 15.18 -4.97 4.33
CA LYS A 39 14.27 -3.92 4.79
C LYS A 39 12.84 -4.24 4.39
N ILE A 40 12.65 -4.83 3.22
CA ILE A 40 11.32 -5.23 2.77
C ILE A 40 10.74 -6.29 3.69
N VAL A 41 11.57 -7.27 4.10
CA VAL A 41 11.11 -8.31 5.03
C VAL A 41 10.73 -7.69 6.38
N LEU A 42 11.48 -6.69 6.84
CA LEU A 42 11.12 -6.01 8.08
C LEU A 42 9.75 -5.32 7.97
N ARG A 43 9.45 -4.79 6.80
CA ARG A 43 8.17 -4.13 6.56
C ARG A 43 7.01 -5.12 6.40
N TYR A 44 7.29 -6.29 5.84
CA TYR A 44 6.29 -7.34 5.60
C TYR A 44 6.77 -8.64 6.20
N PRO A 45 6.60 -8.83 7.53
CA PRO A 45 7.22 -9.97 8.23
C PRO A 45 6.70 -11.35 7.82
N THR A 46 5.56 -11.41 7.11
CA THR A 46 5.07 -12.69 6.61
C THR A 46 5.87 -13.21 5.42
N LEU A 47 6.73 -12.39 4.85
CA LEU A 47 7.56 -12.77 3.71
C LEU A 47 8.92 -13.24 4.18
N SER A 48 9.50 -14.20 3.46
CA SER A 48 10.88 -14.60 3.66
C SER A 48 11.78 -13.84 2.69
N LEU A 49 13.08 -13.83 2.99
CA LEU A 49 14.06 -13.25 2.07
C LEU A 49 14.02 -13.93 0.72
N GLU A 50 13.83 -15.25 0.71
CA GLU A 50 13.74 -15.99 -0.53
C GLU A 50 12.59 -15.49 -1.39
N GLN A 51 11.43 -15.25 -0.79
CA GLN A 51 10.26 -14.76 -1.52
C GLN A 51 10.51 -13.35 -2.06
N VAL A 52 11.15 -12.49 -1.28
CA VAL A 52 11.44 -11.13 -1.70
C VAL A 52 12.43 -11.15 -2.86
N HIS A 53 13.50 -11.94 -2.75
CA HIS A 53 14.46 -12.07 -3.85
C HIS A 53 13.82 -12.64 -5.11
N ALA A 54 12.92 -13.61 -4.95
CA ALA A 54 12.21 -14.18 -6.09
C ALA A 54 11.36 -13.12 -6.79
N ALA A 55 10.68 -12.28 -6.02
CA ALA A 55 9.87 -11.20 -6.58
C ALA A 55 10.72 -10.22 -7.37
N ILE A 56 11.86 -9.82 -6.82
CA ILE A 56 12.74 -8.89 -7.49
C ILE A 56 13.33 -9.52 -8.75
N THR A 57 13.73 -10.78 -8.68
CA THR A 57 14.27 -11.47 -9.84
C THR A 57 13.22 -11.59 -10.95
N TYR A 58 12.00 -11.92 -10.58
CA TYR A 58 10.90 -12.00 -11.54
C TYR A 58 10.68 -10.66 -12.22
N TYR A 59 10.70 -9.58 -11.44
CA TYR A 59 10.56 -8.23 -11.96
C TYR A 59 11.66 -7.90 -12.97
N LEU A 60 12.91 -8.21 -12.61
CA LEU A 60 14.04 -7.90 -13.49
C LEU A 60 14.02 -8.71 -14.79
N ARG A 61 13.46 -9.92 -14.75
CA ARG A 61 13.36 -10.75 -15.94
C ARG A 61 12.16 -10.39 -16.81
N ASN A 62 11.18 -9.71 -16.25
CA ASN A 62 9.94 -9.35 -16.97
C ASN A 62 9.63 -7.88 -16.78
N ARG A 63 10.64 -7.03 -16.94
CA ARG A 63 10.53 -5.63 -16.59
C ARG A 63 9.41 -4.89 -17.29
N ALA A 64 9.32 -5.03 -18.62
CA ALA A 64 8.32 -4.28 -19.36
C ALA A 64 6.91 -4.66 -18.91
N GLU A 65 6.68 -5.96 -18.72
CA GLU A 65 5.38 -6.46 -18.30
C GLU A 65 5.04 -6.03 -16.87
N MET A 66 6.04 -6.13 -15.99
CA MET A 66 5.82 -5.79 -14.59
C MET A 66 5.73 -4.29 -14.36
N ASP A 67 6.44 -3.50 -15.13
CA ASP A 67 6.30 -2.04 -15.06
C ASP A 67 4.89 -1.62 -15.51
N ALA A 68 4.35 -2.29 -16.53
CA ALA A 68 2.98 -2.03 -16.96
C ALA A 68 1.98 -2.43 -15.88
N TYR A 69 2.22 -3.56 -15.22
CA TYR A 69 1.39 -4.02 -14.11
C TYR A 69 1.40 -3.00 -12.97
N LEU A 70 2.58 -2.52 -12.60
CA LEU A 70 2.70 -1.53 -11.53
C LEU A 70 2.02 -0.22 -11.89
N ARG A 71 2.11 0.18 -13.17
CA ARG A 71 1.43 1.38 -13.61
C ARG A 71 -0.08 1.23 -13.49
N ARG A 72 -0.63 0.08 -13.91
CA ARG A 72 -2.05 -0.16 -13.77
C ARG A 72 -2.49 -0.16 -12.32
N TRP A 73 -1.66 -0.72 -11.45
CA TRP A 73 -1.96 -0.76 -10.03
C TRP A 73 -2.01 0.65 -9.44
N ILE A 74 -1.05 1.49 -9.80
CA ILE A 74 -1.02 2.88 -9.32
C ILE A 74 -2.24 3.64 -9.86
N ASP A 75 -2.52 3.50 -11.14
CA ASP A 75 -3.64 4.21 -11.77
C ASP A 75 -4.97 3.76 -11.17
N ASN A 76 -5.13 2.47 -10.92
CA ASN A 76 -6.37 1.96 -10.31
C ASN A 76 -6.52 2.46 -8.87
N GLY A 77 -5.45 2.51 -8.12
CA GLY A 77 -5.47 3.04 -6.77
C GLY A 77 -5.83 4.52 -6.75
N GLU A 78 -5.27 5.28 -7.67
CA GLU A 78 -5.55 6.70 -7.79
C GLU A 78 -6.99 6.94 -8.20
N ALA A 79 -7.48 6.18 -9.17
CA ALA A 79 -8.86 6.29 -9.60
C ALA A 79 -9.83 5.94 -8.48
N ALA A 80 -9.53 4.89 -7.72
CA ALA A 80 -10.36 4.50 -6.58
C ALA A 80 -10.37 5.57 -5.50
N TRP A 81 -9.22 6.20 -5.26
CA TRP A 81 -9.13 7.27 -4.28
C TRP A 81 -9.96 8.48 -4.72
N GLN A 82 -9.87 8.86 -6.00
CA GLN A 82 -10.65 9.97 -6.53
C GLN A 82 -12.15 9.67 -6.47
N GLU A 83 -12.52 8.44 -6.75
CA GLU A 83 -13.91 8.04 -6.67
C GLU A 83 -14.45 8.17 -5.24
N GLN A 84 -13.64 7.80 -4.26
CA GLN A 84 -14.03 7.96 -2.86
C GLN A 84 -14.14 9.42 -2.46
N GLN A 85 -13.34 10.30 -3.05
CA GLN A 85 -13.45 11.72 -2.78
C GLN A 85 -14.75 12.30 -3.35
N ARG A 86 -15.19 11.81 -4.51
CA ARG A 86 -16.42 12.29 -5.12
C ARG A 86 -17.66 11.64 -4.53
N ASN A 87 -17.60 10.33 -4.30
CA ASN A 87 -18.73 9.54 -3.82
C ASN A 87 -18.27 8.63 -2.69
N PRO A 88 -17.96 9.21 -1.53
CA PRO A 88 -17.52 8.38 -0.40
C PRO A 88 -18.64 7.47 0.06
N SER A 89 -18.29 6.27 0.49
CA SER A 89 -19.27 5.35 1.05
C SER A 89 -19.85 5.94 2.33
N ALA A 90 -21.00 5.42 2.75
CA ALA A 90 -21.64 5.90 3.97
C ALA A 90 -20.70 5.78 5.16
N PHE A 91 -19.95 4.68 5.23
CA PHE A 91 -19.00 4.47 6.32
C PHE A 91 -17.90 5.55 6.32
N VAL A 92 -17.34 5.84 5.14
CA VAL A 92 -16.28 6.83 5.02
C VAL A 92 -16.81 8.21 5.33
N ARG A 93 -18.01 8.53 4.88
CA ARG A 93 -18.62 9.83 5.21
C ARG A 93 -18.81 10.00 6.70
N ASP A 94 -19.32 8.97 7.35
CA ASP A 94 -19.54 9.00 8.80
C ASP A 94 -18.20 9.15 9.54
N LEU A 95 -17.18 8.42 9.10
CA LEU A 95 -15.86 8.50 9.69
C LEU A 95 -15.28 9.91 9.55
N ARG A 96 -15.39 10.50 8.36
CA ARG A 96 -14.90 11.86 8.13
C ARG A 96 -15.61 12.85 9.03
N LYS A 97 -16.92 12.71 9.14
CA LYS A 97 -17.71 13.60 9.98
C LYS A 97 -17.25 13.52 11.43
N ARG A 98 -17.04 12.30 11.92
CA ARG A 98 -16.57 12.11 13.30
C ARG A 98 -15.21 12.73 13.52
N LEU A 99 -14.31 12.58 12.54
CA LEU A 99 -12.97 13.15 12.65
C LEU A 99 -13.01 14.67 12.63
N GLU A 100 -13.85 15.24 11.79
CA GLU A 100 -14.02 16.68 11.74
C GLU A 100 -14.60 17.24 13.03
N GLU A 101 -15.62 16.57 13.57
CA GLU A 101 -16.21 16.99 14.83
C GLU A 101 -15.20 16.91 15.97
N ARG A 102 -14.39 15.85 15.97
CA ARG A 102 -13.38 15.69 17.00
C ARG A 102 -12.28 16.73 16.89
N CYS A 103 -11.87 17.04 15.66
CA CYS A 103 -10.89 18.08 15.44
C CYS A 103 -11.41 19.43 15.90
N HIS A 104 -12.67 19.73 15.59
CA HIS A 104 -13.28 20.97 16.02
C HIS A 104 -13.37 21.06 17.53
N ALA A 105 -13.78 19.99 18.18
CA ALA A 105 -13.85 19.94 19.63
C ALA A 105 -12.48 20.14 20.27
N LEU A 106 -11.44 19.56 19.68
CA LEU A 106 -10.10 19.73 20.18
C LEU A 106 -9.59 21.15 19.99
N GLN A 107 -9.96 21.77 18.88
CA GLN A 107 -9.59 23.17 18.65
C GLN A 107 -10.24 24.12 19.64
N THR A 108 -11.51 23.92 19.93
CA THR A 108 -12.20 24.78 20.90
C THR A 108 -11.75 24.51 22.31
N ALA A 109 -11.55 23.25 22.69
CA ALA A 109 -11.13 22.91 24.03
C ALA A 109 -9.66 23.22 24.25
N GLY A 110 -8.88 22.98 23.20
CA GLY A 110 -7.47 23.16 23.31
C GLY A 110 -7.05 24.56 23.26
N ALA A 111 -7.95 25.35 22.76
CA ALA A 111 -7.60 26.74 22.80
C ALA A 111 -7.35 27.12 24.20
N ARG A 112 -7.37 26.23 25.08
CA ARG A 112 -7.16 26.37 26.29
C ARG A 112 -5.92 26.33 26.63
N PRO A 113 -5.78 26.64 27.30
CA PRO A 113 -4.73 26.86 27.77
C PRO A 113 -3.76 25.97 27.64
N GLY A 114 -3.13 26.10 27.46
CA GLY A 114 -2.25 25.41 27.49
C GLY A 114 -1.93 24.44 26.75
N LEU A 115 -2.29 24.29 26.26
CA LEU A 115 -1.97 23.42 25.53
C LEU A 115 -1.48 23.92 24.47
N THR A 116 -1.25 24.70 24.73
CA THR A 116 -0.80 25.15 24.01
C THR A 116 -0.23 25.50 23.65
N PRO A 117 -0.15 25.51 23.63
CA PRO A 117 0.47 25.73 23.27
C PRO A 117 0.94 26.15 23.34
N ALA A 118 0.72 26.02 23.39
CA ALA A 118 1.09 26.25 23.58
C ALA A 118 1.34 26.49 23.85
N GLU A 119 1.36 26.48 23.91
CA GLU A 119 1.55 26.63 24.11
C GLU A 119 1.94 26.73 24.14
#